data_1811b2212e21d70ec78a4d8d55c5a191
#
_entry.id   1811b2212e21d70ec78a4d8d55c5a191
#
_cell.length_a   1.000
_cell.length_b   1.000
_cell.length_c   1.000
_cell.angle_alpha   90.00
_cell.angle_beta   90.00
_cell.angle_gamma   90.00
#
_symmetry.space_group_name_H-M   'P 1'
#
loop_
_entity.id
_entity.type
_entity.pdbx_description
1 polymer ?
#
loop_
_entity_poly.entity_id
_entity_poly.type
_entity_poly.pdbx_seq_one_letter_code
_entity_poly.pdbx_strand_id
1 'polypeptide(L)'
;MRTTAIRAALALVAALAATAALAQAPQTVHLRGVIEKVDGNSVTAKSDKGDELKLNLADKMLVVAVVKASLADIKDGDFIGSGAMPQPDGSQKAIEVHIFAESMRGTGEGFRPWDGAPNSTMTNGTVGNAVTGVDGPVITVKYKDGEKKIMVTPEVPIVRYEVVDLSALKPGVAFSVLAAMKQPDGSFNISRINVGRDGIVPR
;
A
#
# COMPACT_ATOMS: atom_id res chain seq x y z
N MET A 1 26.29 59.82 6.17
CA MET A 1 26.59 58.38 5.77
C MET A 1 26.14 57.32 6.78
N ARG A 2 25.47 57.63 7.90
CA ARG A 2 25.04 56.61 8.90
C ARG A 2 23.60 56.10 8.73
N THR A 3 22.76 56.78 7.99
CA THR A 3 21.34 56.46 7.79
C THR A 3 21.06 55.43 6.68
N THR A 4 21.97 55.26 5.73
CA THR A 4 21.83 54.32 4.60
C THR A 4 22.16 52.88 5.01
N ALA A 5 23.06 52.68 5.97
CA ALA A 5 23.46 51.34 6.45
C ALA A 5 22.36 50.67 7.28
N ILE A 6 21.54 51.43 8.01
CA ILE A 6 20.47 50.85 8.86
C ILE A 6 19.28 50.37 8.00
N ARG A 7 19.00 51.01 6.87
CA ARG A 7 17.91 50.58 5.96
C ARG A 7 18.24 49.32 5.18
N ALA A 8 19.52 49.07 4.88
CA ALA A 8 19.97 47.83 4.23
C ALA A 8 19.92 46.61 5.14
N ALA A 9 20.21 46.78 6.45
CA ALA A 9 20.14 45.72 7.42
C ALA A 9 18.71 45.25 7.72
N LEU A 10 17.72 46.14 7.75
CA LEU A 10 16.30 45.79 7.93
C LEU A 10 15.71 45.02 6.73
N ALA A 11 16.14 45.35 5.50
CA ALA A 11 15.67 44.63 4.30
C ALA A 11 16.20 43.21 4.21
N LEU A 12 17.40 42.94 4.73
CA LEU A 12 18.00 41.61 4.72
C LEU A 12 17.34 40.66 5.73
N VAL A 13 16.88 41.15 6.87
CA VAL A 13 16.18 40.36 7.91
C VAL A 13 14.76 39.99 7.44
N ALA A 14 14.08 40.84 6.68
CA ALA A 14 12.76 40.55 6.12
C ALA A 14 12.80 39.47 5.01
N ALA A 15 13.90 39.37 4.26
CA ALA A 15 14.06 38.36 3.20
C ALA A 15 14.35 36.94 3.76
N LEU A 16 14.95 36.82 4.95
CA LEU A 16 15.18 35.50 5.58
C LEU A 16 13.94 34.92 6.26
N ALA A 17 12.92 35.71 6.57
CA ALA A 17 11.69 35.24 7.18
C ALA A 17 10.69 34.62 6.16
N ALA A 18 10.91 34.82 4.86
CA ALA A 18 10.00 34.35 3.81
C ALA A 18 10.25 32.88 3.34
N THR A 19 11.30 32.21 3.82
CA THR A 19 11.70 30.89 3.31
C THR A 19 11.22 29.70 4.16
N ALA A 20 10.38 29.89 5.18
CA ALA A 20 9.98 28.82 6.11
C ALA A 20 8.60 28.18 5.82
N ALA A 21 7.97 28.48 4.70
CA ALA A 21 6.75 27.79 4.28
C ALA A 21 7.07 26.71 3.23
N LEU A 22 7.99 25.81 3.54
CA LEU A 22 8.03 24.52 2.85
C LEU A 22 6.77 23.78 3.29
N ALA A 23 5.76 23.74 2.42
CA ALA A 23 4.59 22.92 2.61
C ALA A 23 5.10 21.47 2.83
N GLN A 24 5.00 20.98 4.06
CA GLN A 24 5.24 19.55 4.33
C GLN A 24 4.31 18.77 3.43
N ALA A 25 4.87 17.90 2.59
CA ALA A 25 4.07 16.97 1.82
C ALA A 25 3.11 16.24 2.78
N PRO A 26 1.83 16.06 2.40
CA PRO A 26 0.86 15.44 3.27
C PRO A 26 1.39 14.06 3.69
N GLN A 27 1.58 13.88 5.00
CA GLN A 27 2.04 12.60 5.55
C GLN A 27 0.90 11.59 5.41
N THR A 28 1.14 10.56 4.61
CA THR A 28 0.26 9.40 4.55
C THR A 28 0.65 8.40 5.64
N VAL A 29 -0.37 7.78 6.23
CA VAL A 29 -0.20 6.73 7.24
C VAL A 29 -0.92 5.45 6.81
N HIS A 30 -0.39 4.31 7.24
CA HIS A 30 -1.06 3.03 7.08
C HIS A 30 -2.05 2.83 8.23
N LEU A 31 -3.29 2.47 7.90
CA LEU A 31 -4.33 2.17 8.86
C LEU A 31 -4.83 0.74 8.67
N ARG A 32 -5.12 0.08 9.78
CA ARG A 32 -5.74 -1.25 9.83
C ARG A 32 -6.74 -1.31 10.96
N GLY A 33 -7.73 -2.16 10.81
CA GLY A 33 -8.73 -2.34 11.85
C GLY A 33 -9.98 -3.03 11.37
N VAL A 34 -11.07 -2.77 12.07
CA VAL A 34 -12.40 -3.34 11.77
C VAL A 34 -13.39 -2.19 11.63
N ILE A 35 -14.23 -2.24 10.60
CA ILE A 35 -15.31 -1.28 10.37
C ILE A 35 -16.37 -1.47 11.46
N GLU A 36 -16.78 -0.39 12.11
CA GLU A 36 -17.86 -0.38 13.09
C GLU A 36 -19.15 0.21 12.51
N LYS A 37 -19.04 1.26 11.70
CA LYS A 37 -20.19 1.94 11.09
C LYS A 37 -19.84 2.54 9.75
N VAL A 38 -20.80 2.54 8.84
CA VAL A 38 -20.73 3.26 7.57
C VAL A 38 -21.89 4.25 7.49
N ASP A 39 -21.61 5.51 7.21
CA ASP A 39 -22.59 6.59 7.18
C ASP A 39 -22.30 7.54 6.00
N GLY A 40 -22.96 7.31 4.87
CA GLY A 40 -22.72 8.04 3.65
C GLY A 40 -21.24 7.93 3.21
N ASN A 41 -20.54 9.07 3.16
CA ASN A 41 -19.14 9.17 2.79
C ASN A 41 -18.18 9.06 3.98
N SER A 42 -18.62 8.54 5.13
CA SER A 42 -17.80 8.39 6.33
C SER A 42 -17.87 6.96 6.87
N VAL A 43 -16.72 6.44 7.28
CA VAL A 43 -16.59 5.15 7.95
C VAL A 43 -16.00 5.40 9.34
N THR A 44 -16.68 4.91 10.38
CA THR A 44 -16.12 4.77 11.71
C THR A 44 -15.56 3.37 11.85
N ALA A 45 -14.35 3.27 12.35
CA ALA A 45 -13.66 1.99 12.49
C ALA A 45 -12.86 1.96 13.79
N LYS A 46 -12.54 0.78 14.26
CA LYS A 46 -11.61 0.55 15.36
C LYS A 46 -10.29 0.04 14.81
N SER A 47 -9.20 0.73 15.16
CA SER A 47 -7.85 0.30 14.76
C SER A 47 -7.46 -1.01 15.44
N ASP A 48 -6.44 -1.69 14.92
CA ASP A 48 -5.82 -2.86 15.55
C ASP A 48 -5.17 -2.53 16.92
N LYS A 49 -4.93 -1.23 17.19
CA LYS A 49 -4.45 -0.73 18.49
C LYS A 49 -5.58 -0.33 19.45
N GLY A 50 -6.84 -0.39 19.00
CA GLY A 50 -8.02 -0.06 19.79
C GLY A 50 -8.49 1.39 19.68
N ASP A 51 -7.81 2.24 18.88
CA ASP A 51 -8.23 3.64 18.68
C ASP A 51 -9.42 3.72 17.74
N GLU A 52 -10.30 4.71 17.98
CA GLU A 52 -11.36 5.05 17.04
C GLU A 52 -10.78 5.80 15.83
N LEU A 53 -11.15 5.38 14.64
CA LEU A 53 -10.76 5.98 13.37
C LEU A 53 -11.99 6.53 12.66
N LYS A 54 -11.90 7.77 12.18
CA LYS A 54 -12.87 8.37 11.28
C LYS A 54 -12.26 8.49 9.90
N LEU A 55 -12.80 7.74 8.93
CA LEU A 55 -12.30 7.71 7.54
C LEU A 55 -13.31 8.44 6.65
N ASN A 56 -12.86 9.50 5.97
CA ASN A 56 -13.65 10.21 4.98
C ASN A 56 -13.34 9.63 3.61
N LEU A 57 -14.37 9.14 2.93
CA LEU A 57 -14.27 8.50 1.63
C LEU A 57 -14.24 9.57 0.54
N ALA A 58 -13.28 9.48 -0.39
CA ALA A 58 -13.24 10.32 -1.58
C ALA A 58 -14.40 9.97 -2.53
N ASP A 59 -14.83 10.91 -3.38
CA ASP A 59 -15.90 10.68 -4.37
C ASP A 59 -15.60 9.52 -5.32
N LYS A 60 -14.33 9.32 -5.65
CA LYS A 60 -13.85 8.19 -6.46
C LYS A 60 -13.07 7.22 -5.57
N MET A 61 -13.80 6.43 -4.81
CA MET A 61 -13.21 5.38 -3.97
C MET A 61 -12.88 4.13 -4.78
N LEU A 62 -11.69 3.58 -4.54
CA LEU A 62 -11.34 2.23 -4.94
C LEU A 62 -11.50 1.29 -3.73
N VAL A 63 -12.50 0.44 -3.76
CA VAL A 63 -12.69 -0.62 -2.78
C VAL A 63 -12.18 -1.93 -3.35
N VAL A 64 -11.27 -2.58 -2.64
CA VAL A 64 -10.63 -3.82 -3.07
C VAL A 64 -10.94 -4.91 -2.04
N ALA A 65 -11.69 -5.91 -2.44
CA ALA A 65 -11.85 -7.12 -1.64
C ALA A 65 -10.59 -7.98 -1.73
N VAL A 66 -10.12 -8.44 -0.57
CA VAL A 66 -8.99 -9.37 -0.46
C VAL A 66 -9.57 -10.74 -0.20
N VAL A 67 -9.41 -11.66 -1.15
CA VAL A 67 -9.95 -13.02 -1.08
C VAL A 67 -8.81 -14.04 -1.10
N LYS A 68 -9.03 -15.21 -0.49
CA LYS A 68 -8.05 -16.29 -0.50
C LYS A 68 -7.82 -16.80 -1.93
N ALA A 69 -6.57 -17.05 -2.25
CA ALA A 69 -6.14 -17.67 -3.48
C ALA A 69 -5.08 -18.74 -3.21
N SER A 70 -4.67 -19.43 -4.24
CA SER A 70 -3.65 -20.46 -4.21
C SER A 70 -2.62 -20.25 -5.32
N LEU A 71 -1.53 -20.99 -5.26
CA LEU A 71 -0.51 -20.97 -6.32
C LEU A 71 -1.07 -21.37 -7.68
N ALA A 72 -2.05 -22.29 -7.71
CA ALA A 72 -2.70 -22.72 -8.95
C ALA A 72 -3.53 -21.62 -9.63
N ASP A 73 -3.85 -20.57 -8.89
CA ASP A 73 -4.58 -19.41 -9.41
C ASP A 73 -3.65 -18.38 -10.10
N ILE A 74 -2.33 -18.51 -9.92
CA ILE A 74 -1.34 -17.66 -10.58
C ILE A 74 -1.04 -18.22 -11.97
N LYS A 75 -1.23 -17.39 -13.00
CA LYS A 75 -1.04 -17.78 -14.40
C LYS A 75 -0.02 -16.86 -15.08
N ASP A 76 0.59 -17.38 -16.14
CA ASP A 76 1.43 -16.56 -17.02
C ASP A 76 0.63 -15.35 -17.54
N GLY A 77 1.25 -14.19 -17.48
CA GLY A 77 0.61 -12.93 -17.84
C GLY A 77 -0.14 -12.24 -16.72
N ASP A 78 -0.43 -12.88 -15.58
CA ASP A 78 -1.04 -12.21 -14.43
C ASP A 78 -0.13 -11.09 -13.92
N PHE A 79 -0.75 -10.01 -13.42
CA PHE A 79 -0.01 -8.98 -12.68
C PHE A 79 -0.08 -9.31 -11.19
N ILE A 80 1.08 -9.54 -10.60
CA ILE A 80 1.18 -9.93 -9.18
C ILE A 80 2.08 -8.98 -8.40
N GLY A 81 1.87 -8.94 -7.08
CA GLY A 81 2.79 -8.37 -6.12
C GLY A 81 3.31 -9.44 -5.17
N SER A 82 4.58 -9.39 -4.82
CA SER A 82 5.14 -10.25 -3.79
C SER A 82 5.96 -9.45 -2.79
N GLY A 83 5.53 -9.52 -1.52
CA GLY A 83 6.39 -9.19 -0.39
C GLY A 83 7.34 -10.35 -0.15
N ALA A 84 8.66 -10.10 -0.08
CA ALA A 84 9.64 -11.18 -0.03
C ALA A 84 10.92 -10.80 0.73
N MET A 85 11.65 -11.82 1.18
CA MET A 85 12.99 -11.69 1.75
C MET A 85 14.05 -11.93 0.66
N PRO A 86 14.97 -10.98 0.45
CA PRO A 86 16.10 -11.18 -0.46
C PRO A 86 16.96 -12.38 -0.04
N GLN A 87 17.42 -13.15 -1.02
CA GLN A 87 18.33 -14.27 -0.82
C GLN A 87 19.75 -13.93 -1.33
N PRO A 88 20.80 -14.62 -0.83
CA PRO A 88 22.18 -14.34 -1.23
C PRO A 88 22.46 -14.51 -2.73
N ASP A 89 21.69 -15.37 -3.41
CA ASP A 89 21.78 -15.60 -4.85
C ASP A 89 21.02 -14.56 -5.72
N GLY A 90 20.43 -13.54 -5.05
CA GLY A 90 19.64 -12.50 -5.70
C GLY A 90 18.18 -12.87 -5.96
N SER A 91 17.76 -14.10 -5.67
CA SER A 91 16.36 -14.51 -5.67
C SER A 91 15.60 -13.91 -4.49
N GLN A 92 14.28 -14.09 -4.46
CA GLN A 92 13.39 -13.58 -3.43
C GLN A 92 12.60 -14.76 -2.84
N LYS A 93 12.59 -14.92 -1.50
CA LYS A 93 11.70 -15.87 -0.84
C LYS A 93 10.42 -15.14 -0.42
N ALA A 94 9.29 -15.51 -1.02
CA ALA A 94 8.01 -14.87 -0.76
C ALA A 94 7.60 -14.97 0.72
N ILE A 95 7.06 -13.89 1.24
CA ILE A 95 6.34 -13.81 2.53
C ILE A 95 4.84 -13.83 2.26
N GLU A 96 4.42 -13.19 1.17
CA GLU A 96 3.05 -13.16 0.68
C GLU A 96 3.03 -12.88 -0.83
N VAL A 97 1.95 -13.28 -1.51
CA VAL A 97 1.72 -12.98 -2.92
C VAL A 97 0.30 -12.45 -3.10
N HIS A 98 0.18 -11.37 -3.89
CA HIS A 98 -1.10 -10.78 -4.27
C HIS A 98 -1.30 -10.93 -5.77
N ILE A 99 -2.42 -11.48 -6.21
CA ILE A 99 -2.85 -11.47 -7.61
C ILE A 99 -3.75 -10.24 -7.78
N PHE A 100 -3.33 -9.28 -8.60
CA PHE A 100 -4.11 -8.07 -8.83
C PHE A 100 -5.26 -8.34 -9.80
N ALA A 101 -6.39 -7.63 -9.62
CA ALA A 101 -7.40 -7.53 -10.67
C ALA A 101 -6.78 -6.87 -11.92
N GLU A 102 -7.24 -7.26 -13.11
CA GLU A 102 -6.70 -6.72 -14.36
C GLU A 102 -6.81 -5.19 -14.45
N SER A 103 -7.90 -4.62 -13.93
CA SER A 103 -8.08 -3.16 -13.84
C SER A 103 -7.07 -2.46 -12.92
N MET A 104 -6.32 -3.20 -12.13
CA MET A 104 -5.25 -2.72 -11.24
C MET A 104 -3.84 -2.98 -11.80
N ARG A 105 -3.71 -3.52 -13.01
CA ARG A 105 -2.41 -3.75 -13.66
C ARG A 105 -1.56 -2.49 -13.66
N GLY A 106 -0.26 -2.63 -13.38
CA GLY A 106 0.67 -1.51 -13.28
C GLY A 106 0.72 -0.84 -11.90
N THR A 107 -0.20 -1.20 -10.96
CA THR A 107 -0.18 -0.61 -9.62
C THR A 107 1.15 -0.87 -8.92
N GLY A 108 1.91 0.22 -8.66
CA GLY A 108 3.19 0.17 -7.98
C GLY A 108 4.20 -0.79 -8.64
N GLU A 109 4.18 -0.90 -9.98
CA GLU A 109 5.11 -1.74 -10.72
C GLU A 109 6.56 -1.44 -10.37
N GLY A 110 7.37 -2.47 -10.24
CA GLY A 110 8.79 -2.37 -9.94
C GLY A 110 9.23 -3.16 -8.72
N PHE A 111 10.50 -2.95 -8.35
CA PHE A 111 11.17 -3.54 -7.19
C PHE A 111 11.59 -2.43 -6.21
N ARG A 112 11.22 -2.58 -4.92
CA ARG A 112 11.48 -1.56 -3.89
C ARG A 112 11.55 -2.17 -2.49
N PRO A 113 12.12 -1.47 -1.49
CA PRO A 113 11.95 -1.82 -0.09
C PRO A 113 10.47 -1.90 0.29
N TRP A 114 10.14 -2.78 1.24
CA TRP A 114 8.80 -2.98 1.75
C TRP A 114 8.80 -2.87 3.29
N ASP A 115 7.75 -2.28 3.82
CA ASP A 115 7.57 -2.05 5.26
C ASP A 115 6.77 -3.16 5.97
N GLY A 116 6.29 -4.17 5.22
CA GLY A 116 5.53 -5.28 5.78
C GLY A 116 6.33 -6.23 6.66
N ALA A 117 7.67 -6.26 6.51
CA ALA A 117 8.61 -6.96 7.39
C ALA A 117 10.01 -6.30 7.33
N PRO A 118 10.82 -6.39 8.39
CA PRO A 118 12.19 -5.86 8.39
C PRO A 118 13.02 -6.45 7.24
N ASN A 119 13.75 -5.59 6.53
CA ASN A 119 14.64 -5.95 5.40
C ASN A 119 13.93 -6.65 4.22
N SER A 120 12.62 -6.57 4.15
CA SER A 120 11.85 -7.15 3.05
C SER A 120 11.72 -6.19 1.87
N THR A 121 11.33 -6.75 0.74
CA THR A 121 11.15 -6.05 -0.53
C THR A 121 9.78 -6.37 -1.12
N MET A 122 9.25 -5.46 -1.93
CA MET A 122 8.05 -5.66 -2.73
C MET A 122 8.43 -5.67 -4.20
N THR A 123 8.00 -6.70 -4.91
CA THR A 123 8.09 -6.79 -6.36
C THR A 123 6.70 -6.84 -6.95
N ASN A 124 6.32 -5.84 -7.74
CA ASN A 124 5.08 -5.86 -8.52
C ASN A 124 5.42 -5.94 -10.01
N GLY A 125 4.81 -6.86 -10.72
CA GLY A 125 5.06 -7.05 -12.14
C GLY A 125 4.24 -8.16 -12.75
N THR A 126 4.52 -8.45 -14.01
CA THR A 126 3.84 -9.48 -14.78
C THR A 126 4.54 -10.83 -14.63
N VAL A 127 3.77 -11.87 -14.38
CA VAL A 127 4.26 -13.26 -14.37
C VAL A 127 4.75 -13.64 -15.77
N GLY A 128 6.05 -13.95 -15.87
CA GLY A 128 6.66 -14.42 -17.11
C GLY A 128 6.61 -15.93 -17.24
N ASN A 129 7.13 -16.64 -16.25
CA ASN A 129 7.15 -18.10 -16.19
C ASN A 129 7.04 -18.57 -14.75
N ALA A 130 6.30 -19.65 -14.52
CA ALA A 130 6.34 -20.40 -13.29
C ALA A 130 7.02 -21.76 -13.55
N VAL A 131 8.06 -22.07 -12.80
CA VAL A 131 8.77 -23.38 -12.88
C VAL A 131 8.82 -24.02 -11.51
N THR A 132 8.72 -25.35 -11.49
CA THR A 132 8.90 -26.13 -10.25
C THR A 132 10.40 -26.25 -9.98
N GLY A 133 10.89 -25.60 -8.91
CA GLY A 133 12.26 -25.71 -8.41
C GLY A 133 12.40 -26.83 -7.37
N VAL A 134 13.65 -27.09 -6.94
CA VAL A 134 13.96 -28.11 -5.91
C VAL A 134 13.34 -27.74 -4.55
N ASP A 135 13.31 -26.43 -4.23
CA ASP A 135 12.78 -25.89 -2.97
C ASP A 135 11.34 -25.34 -3.11
N GLY A 136 10.62 -25.72 -4.16
CA GLY A 136 9.27 -25.28 -4.47
C GLY A 136 9.16 -24.48 -5.76
N PRO A 137 7.94 -24.04 -6.11
CA PRO A 137 7.71 -23.24 -7.31
C PRO A 137 8.44 -21.91 -7.27
N VAL A 138 9.11 -21.58 -8.39
CA VAL A 138 9.77 -20.28 -8.64
C VAL A 138 9.01 -19.57 -9.73
N ILE A 139 8.54 -18.35 -9.42
CA ILE A 139 7.83 -17.48 -10.36
C ILE A 139 8.79 -16.39 -10.81
N THR A 140 8.95 -16.21 -12.12
CA THR A 140 9.66 -15.06 -12.67
C THR A 140 8.68 -13.91 -12.83
N VAL A 141 8.92 -12.80 -12.13
CA VAL A 141 8.11 -11.58 -12.20
C VAL A 141 8.89 -10.51 -12.95
N LYS A 142 8.35 -10.07 -14.07
CA LYS A 142 8.93 -9.05 -14.95
C LYS A 142 8.29 -7.70 -14.70
N TYR A 143 9.10 -6.66 -14.63
CA TYR A 143 8.69 -5.26 -14.50
C TYR A 143 9.57 -4.38 -15.40
N LYS A 144 9.22 -3.11 -15.56
CA LYS A 144 9.83 -2.20 -16.52
C LYS A 144 11.37 -2.23 -16.51
N ASP A 145 11.99 -2.29 -15.33
CA ASP A 145 13.45 -2.13 -15.17
C ASP A 145 14.17 -3.46 -14.87
N GLY A 146 13.49 -4.61 -15.03
CA GLY A 146 14.10 -5.91 -14.81
C GLY A 146 13.13 -7.03 -14.46
N GLU A 147 13.67 -8.07 -13.82
CA GLU A 147 12.90 -9.21 -13.34
C GLU A 147 13.42 -9.72 -11.99
N LYS A 148 12.57 -10.42 -11.25
CA LYS A 148 12.92 -11.15 -10.04
C LYS A 148 12.40 -12.59 -10.10
N LYS A 149 13.22 -13.52 -9.63
CA LYS A 149 12.80 -14.90 -9.35
C LYS A 149 12.28 -14.94 -7.93
N ILE A 150 11.03 -15.37 -7.76
CA ILE A 150 10.34 -15.41 -6.48
C ILE A 150 10.01 -16.85 -6.15
N MET A 151 10.62 -17.37 -5.09
CA MET A 151 10.32 -18.69 -4.54
C MET A 151 9.06 -18.58 -3.69
N VAL A 152 8.05 -19.39 -4.00
CA VAL A 152 6.76 -19.41 -3.29
C VAL A 152 6.58 -20.79 -2.67
N THR A 153 6.88 -20.90 -1.36
CA THR A 153 6.69 -22.18 -0.64
C THR A 153 5.20 -22.41 -0.32
N PRO A 154 4.77 -23.66 -0.05
CA PRO A 154 3.33 -23.96 0.14
C PRO A 154 2.64 -23.22 1.27
N GLU A 155 3.37 -22.78 2.27
CA GLU A 155 2.89 -22.03 3.43
C GLU A 155 2.70 -20.53 3.18
N VAL A 156 3.19 -20.02 2.03
CA VAL A 156 3.06 -18.59 1.70
C VAL A 156 1.59 -18.25 1.44
N PRO A 157 1.03 -17.28 2.16
CA PRO A 157 -0.32 -16.81 1.91
C PRO A 157 -0.40 -16.15 0.52
N ILE A 158 -1.37 -16.62 -0.26
CA ILE A 158 -1.68 -16.05 -1.57
C ILE A 158 -3.09 -15.51 -1.51
N VAL A 159 -3.26 -14.25 -1.93
CA VAL A 159 -4.55 -13.58 -2.00
C VAL A 159 -4.79 -13.00 -3.38
N ARG A 160 -6.05 -12.81 -3.71
CA ARG A 160 -6.48 -12.10 -4.93
C ARG A 160 -7.17 -10.79 -4.54
N TYR A 161 -6.88 -9.75 -5.28
CA TYR A 161 -7.55 -8.47 -5.20
C TYR A 161 -8.69 -8.40 -6.22
N GLU A 162 -9.89 -8.11 -5.74
CA GLU A 162 -11.08 -7.92 -6.55
C GLU A 162 -11.60 -6.51 -6.34
N VAL A 163 -11.79 -5.74 -7.42
CA VAL A 163 -12.43 -4.42 -7.32
C VAL A 163 -13.93 -4.64 -7.09
N VAL A 164 -14.45 -4.02 -6.05
CA VAL A 164 -15.85 -4.19 -5.61
C VAL A 164 -16.49 -2.84 -5.32
N ASP A 165 -17.80 -2.84 -5.12
CA ASP A 165 -18.57 -1.63 -4.80
C ASP A 165 -18.43 -1.23 -3.32
N LEU A 166 -18.78 0.03 -3.01
CA LEU A 166 -18.85 0.57 -1.65
C LEU A 166 -19.71 -0.29 -0.70
N SER A 167 -20.66 -1.04 -1.21
CA SER A 167 -21.50 -1.97 -0.43
C SER A 167 -20.73 -3.09 0.27
N ALA A 168 -19.44 -3.29 -0.09
CA ALA A 168 -18.54 -4.19 0.61
C ALA A 168 -18.06 -3.62 1.97
N LEU A 169 -18.18 -2.31 2.18
CA LEU A 169 -17.89 -1.67 3.46
C LEU A 169 -19.05 -1.96 4.42
N LYS A 170 -18.84 -2.87 5.36
CA LYS A 170 -19.88 -3.30 6.31
C LYS A 170 -19.29 -3.39 7.72
N PRO A 171 -20.11 -3.15 8.77
CA PRO A 171 -19.70 -3.43 10.14
C PRO A 171 -19.16 -4.86 10.30
N GLY A 172 -18.09 -4.99 11.08
CA GLY A 172 -17.40 -6.26 11.33
C GLY A 172 -16.36 -6.67 10.28
N VAL A 173 -16.26 -5.95 9.15
CA VAL A 173 -15.28 -6.25 8.11
C VAL A 173 -13.90 -5.68 8.47
N ALA A 174 -12.87 -6.52 8.41
CA ALA A 174 -11.48 -6.09 8.58
C ALA A 174 -11.01 -5.31 7.34
N PHE A 175 -10.21 -4.26 7.57
CA PHE A 175 -9.72 -3.41 6.47
C PHE A 175 -8.25 -3.03 6.64
N SER A 176 -7.64 -2.62 5.53
CA SER A 176 -6.38 -1.87 5.50
C SER A 176 -6.45 -0.70 4.52
N VAL A 177 -5.77 0.39 4.88
CA VAL A 177 -5.54 1.57 4.03
C VAL A 177 -4.05 1.84 4.00
N LEU A 178 -3.44 1.79 2.83
CA LEU A 178 -1.99 1.96 2.67
C LEU A 178 -1.55 3.42 2.65
N ALA A 179 -2.46 4.35 2.34
CA ALA A 179 -2.14 5.78 2.22
C ALA A 179 -3.34 6.62 2.69
N ALA A 180 -3.52 6.73 3.99
CA ALA A 180 -4.51 7.61 4.60
C ALA A 180 -3.90 8.98 4.88
N MET A 181 -4.54 10.05 4.43
CA MET A 181 -4.10 11.43 4.68
C MET A 181 -4.74 11.95 5.97
N LYS A 182 -3.93 12.13 7.01
CA LYS A 182 -4.39 12.66 8.28
C LYS A 182 -4.84 14.12 8.13
N GLN A 183 -5.99 14.45 8.71
CA GLN A 183 -6.56 15.79 8.71
C GLN A 183 -6.32 16.50 10.05
N PRO A 184 -6.41 17.85 10.09
CA PRO A 184 -6.23 18.61 11.32
C PRO A 184 -7.25 18.28 12.44
N ASP A 185 -8.42 17.81 12.07
CA ASP A 185 -9.48 17.37 13.01
C ASP A 185 -9.28 15.94 13.54
N GLY A 186 -8.17 15.29 13.15
CA GLY A 186 -7.85 13.93 13.53
C GLY A 186 -8.46 12.83 12.65
N SER A 187 -9.34 13.19 11.70
CA SER A 187 -9.88 12.25 10.71
C SER A 187 -8.86 11.91 9.62
N PHE A 188 -9.22 11.00 8.73
CA PHE A 188 -8.36 10.56 7.63
C PHE A 188 -9.12 10.58 6.31
N ASN A 189 -8.58 11.26 5.30
CA ASN A 189 -9.10 11.16 3.95
C ASN A 189 -8.47 9.96 3.23
N ILE A 190 -9.30 9.14 2.60
CA ILE A 190 -8.89 7.94 1.89
C ILE A 190 -9.52 7.89 0.50
N SER A 191 -8.76 7.40 -0.48
CA SER A 191 -9.23 7.15 -1.85
C SER A 191 -9.19 5.66 -2.23
N ARG A 192 -8.58 4.82 -1.39
CA ARG A 192 -8.54 3.37 -1.53
C ARG A 192 -8.64 2.71 -0.16
N ILE A 193 -9.39 1.61 -0.12
CA ILE A 193 -9.48 0.73 1.05
C ILE A 193 -9.48 -0.73 0.59
N ASN A 194 -8.70 -1.56 1.26
CA ASN A 194 -8.76 -3.00 1.10
C ASN A 194 -9.65 -3.57 2.20
N VAL A 195 -10.56 -4.46 1.86
CA VAL A 195 -11.47 -5.13 2.81
C VAL A 195 -11.29 -6.63 2.75
N GLY A 196 -11.24 -7.27 3.89
CA GLY A 196 -11.12 -8.72 3.97
C GLY A 196 -12.45 -9.42 3.67
N ARG A 197 -12.39 -10.52 2.92
CA ARG A 197 -13.53 -11.42 2.72
C ARG A 197 -13.21 -12.76 3.38
N ASP A 198 -14.24 -13.45 3.88
CA ASP A 198 -14.13 -14.81 4.44
C ASP A 198 -13.09 -14.91 5.59
N GLY A 199 -13.06 -13.90 6.45
CA GLY A 199 -12.17 -13.88 7.62
C GLY A 199 -10.72 -13.46 7.34
N ILE A 200 -10.39 -13.06 6.11
CA ILE A 200 -9.07 -12.51 5.78
C ILE A 200 -8.91 -11.14 6.42
N VAL A 201 -7.76 -10.91 7.04
CA VAL A 201 -7.34 -9.60 7.53
C VAL A 201 -6.34 -9.02 6.51
N PRO A 202 -6.70 -7.95 5.75
CA PRO A 202 -5.82 -7.33 4.79
C PRO A 202 -4.56 -6.73 5.46
N ARG A 203 -3.42 -6.87 4.81
CA ARG A 203 -2.13 -6.31 5.27
C ARG A 203 -1.80 -5.01 4.57
#